data_431ba8a31bab12a8b2b75416ab3b232d
#
_entry.id   431ba8a31bab12a8b2b75416ab3b232d
#
_cell.length_a   1.000
_cell.length_b   1.000
_cell.length_c   1.000
_cell.angle_alpha   90.00
_cell.angle_beta   90.00
_cell.angle_gamma   90.00
#
_symmetry.space_group_name_H-M   'P 1'
#
loop_
_entity.id
_entity.type
_entity.pdbx_description
1 polymer ?
#
loop_
_entity_poly.entity_id
_entity_poly.type
_entity_poly.pdbx_seq_one_letter_code
_entity_poly.pdbx_strand_id
1 'polypeptide(L)'
;TQPESSAASDVYKRQNKEYLKSGQRLMDLDFGLHDLEANQIGKEILISIHGRDSRGFEWIYPLQTIDNEVTKTYFFRWDTTKCPQKTIPILMKEISAMKDIKKITILGHSFGGILSSLLLNEIEAIETEIHVIAAPLGSSDLKKYCDYEHPTSKNNNVSYYQWRTIKKLDYAFNSFDYDPQLIDFKESSVVRLPREYRGKRLGHLWSISWVADNINLD
;
A
#
# COMPACT_ATOMS: atom_id res chain seq x y z
N THR A 1 36.94 12.04 -24.05
CA THR A 1 35.94 11.88 -24.00
C THR A 1 35.37 11.47 -22.69
N GLN A 2 34.49 12.16 -22.12
CA GLN A 2 33.36 11.84 -21.24
C GLN A 2 32.53 13.10 -21.01
N PRO A 3 31.34 13.21 -21.61
CA PRO A 3 30.30 14.09 -21.02
C PRO A 3 28.97 13.42 -20.77
N GLU A 4 28.85 12.06 -20.78
CA GLU A 4 27.54 11.42 -20.57
C GLU A 4 27.12 11.25 -19.11
N SER A 5 28.03 11.40 -18.14
CA SER A 5 27.69 11.18 -16.73
C SER A 5 26.96 12.36 -16.04
N SER A 6 27.08 13.58 -16.57
CA SER A 6 26.46 14.76 -15.94
C SER A 6 24.98 14.91 -16.29
N ALA A 7 24.60 14.72 -17.55
CA ALA A 7 23.22 14.89 -18.00
C ALA A 7 22.27 13.83 -17.40
N ALA A 8 22.67 12.56 -17.36
CA ALA A 8 21.91 11.48 -16.74
C ALA A 8 21.75 11.71 -15.23
N SER A 9 22.81 12.19 -14.56
CA SER A 9 22.77 12.56 -13.14
C SER A 9 21.82 13.74 -12.86
N ASP A 10 21.77 14.73 -13.75
CA ASP A 10 20.92 15.92 -13.60
C ASP A 10 19.44 15.60 -13.90
N VAL A 11 19.15 14.72 -14.88
CA VAL A 11 17.80 14.21 -15.11
C VAL A 11 17.31 13.40 -13.92
N TYR A 12 18.15 12.50 -13.39
CA TYR A 12 17.82 11.71 -12.20
C TYR A 12 17.56 12.58 -10.96
N LYS A 13 18.35 13.63 -10.75
CA LYS A 13 18.16 14.59 -9.65
C LYS A 13 16.89 15.43 -9.81
N ARG A 14 16.53 15.81 -11.06
CA ARG A 14 15.27 16.53 -11.33
C ARG A 14 14.06 15.65 -11.09
N GLN A 15 14.05 14.41 -11.58
CA GLN A 15 12.98 13.45 -11.32
C GLN A 15 12.80 13.21 -9.82
N ASN A 16 13.89 13.02 -9.06
CA ASN A 16 13.80 12.86 -7.61
C ASN A 16 13.19 14.08 -6.91
N LYS A 17 13.49 15.31 -7.36
CA LYS A 17 12.88 16.52 -6.80
C LYS A 17 11.39 16.64 -7.12
N GLU A 18 10.96 16.20 -8.30
CA GLU A 18 9.54 16.18 -8.68
C GLU A 18 8.78 15.12 -7.90
N TYR A 19 9.32 13.92 -7.72
CA TYR A 19 8.74 12.90 -6.87
C TYR A 19 8.59 13.35 -5.42
N LEU A 20 9.60 14.01 -4.85
CA LEU A 20 9.52 14.55 -3.50
C LEU A 20 8.41 15.60 -3.37
N LYS A 21 8.28 16.52 -4.34
CA LYS A 21 7.20 17.53 -4.35
C LYS A 21 5.83 16.89 -4.54
N SER A 22 5.71 15.90 -5.43
CA SER A 22 4.46 15.19 -5.66
C SER A 22 4.06 14.35 -4.45
N GLY A 23 5.03 13.69 -3.81
CA GLY A 23 4.84 13.00 -2.54
C GLY A 23 4.35 13.95 -1.44
N GLN A 24 4.96 15.12 -1.32
CA GLN A 24 4.53 16.13 -0.35
C GLN A 24 3.07 16.54 -0.61
N ARG A 25 2.67 16.79 -1.85
CA ARG A 25 1.27 17.10 -2.19
C ARG A 25 0.29 15.99 -1.78
N LEU A 26 0.67 14.71 -1.94
CA LEU A 26 -0.16 13.61 -1.42
C LEU A 26 -0.29 13.66 0.10
N MET A 27 0.78 14.00 0.80
CA MET A 27 0.77 14.05 2.26
C MET A 27 0.16 15.34 2.83
N ASP A 28 0.01 16.39 2.03
CA ASP A 28 -0.66 17.63 2.39
C ASP A 28 -2.20 17.56 2.21
N LEU A 29 -2.71 16.50 1.59
CA LEU A 29 -4.15 16.25 1.53
C LEU A 29 -4.73 16.09 2.94
N ASP A 30 -5.96 16.53 3.14
CA ASP A 30 -6.72 16.28 4.37
C ASP A 30 -6.89 14.77 4.62
N PHE A 31 -7.30 14.38 5.82
CA PHE A 31 -7.63 12.98 6.08
C PHE A 31 -8.94 12.59 5.35
N GLY A 32 -8.92 11.46 4.66
CA GLY A 32 -10.03 10.95 3.87
C GLY A 32 -9.57 10.27 2.58
N LEU A 33 -10.51 9.88 1.76
CA LEU A 33 -10.28 9.23 0.47
C LEU A 33 -10.29 10.26 -0.65
N HIS A 34 -9.18 10.37 -1.36
CA HIS A 34 -8.97 11.37 -2.40
C HIS A 34 -8.93 10.72 -3.78
N ASP A 35 -9.77 11.22 -4.65
CA ASP A 35 -9.78 10.92 -6.08
C ASP A 35 -8.56 11.59 -6.74
N LEU A 36 -7.67 10.79 -7.31
CA LEU A 36 -6.48 11.30 -8.01
C LEU A 36 -6.75 11.58 -9.50
N GLU A 37 -7.91 11.16 -10.00
CA GLU A 37 -8.26 11.18 -11.44
C GLU A 37 -9.69 11.69 -11.66
N ALA A 38 -9.94 12.92 -11.27
CA ALA A 38 -11.27 13.54 -11.25
C ALA A 38 -12.10 13.42 -12.56
N ASN A 39 -11.45 13.23 -13.69
CA ASN A 39 -12.10 13.12 -15.01
C ASN A 39 -12.30 11.67 -15.49
N GLN A 40 -11.80 10.68 -14.76
CA GLN A 40 -11.94 9.27 -15.12
C GLN A 40 -13.21 8.69 -14.51
N ILE A 41 -13.99 8.00 -15.34
CA ILE A 41 -15.18 7.25 -14.92
C ILE A 41 -14.81 5.77 -15.00
N GLY A 42 -14.46 5.18 -13.84
CA GLY A 42 -14.15 3.75 -13.72
C GLY A 42 -15.19 3.03 -12.87
N LYS A 43 -15.46 1.76 -13.21
CA LYS A 43 -16.20 0.82 -12.33
C LYS A 43 -15.28 -0.04 -11.49
N GLU A 44 -14.01 0.03 -11.76
CA GLU A 44 -12.94 -0.57 -11.00
C GLU A 44 -12.15 0.53 -10.30
N ILE A 45 -11.83 0.33 -9.05
CA ILE A 45 -11.12 1.32 -8.26
C ILE A 45 -9.88 0.72 -7.61
N LEU A 46 -8.83 1.53 -7.55
CA LEU A 46 -7.62 1.27 -6.80
C LEU A 46 -7.56 2.21 -5.60
N ILE A 47 -7.43 1.66 -4.40
CA ILE A 47 -7.27 2.44 -3.17
C ILE A 47 -5.88 2.17 -2.60
N SER A 48 -5.05 3.19 -2.55
CA SER A 48 -3.71 3.12 -1.96
C SER A 48 -3.72 3.70 -0.55
N ILE A 49 -3.20 2.93 0.42
CA ILE A 49 -3.22 3.26 1.86
C ILE A 49 -1.78 3.33 2.39
N HIS A 50 -1.34 4.52 2.78
CA HIS A 50 0.02 4.76 3.23
C HIS A 50 0.31 4.22 4.63
N GLY A 51 1.60 3.96 4.89
CA GLY A 51 2.12 3.55 6.20
C GLY A 51 2.37 4.72 7.15
N ARG A 52 2.86 4.39 8.36
CA ARG A 52 3.32 5.38 9.34
C ARG A 52 4.54 6.13 8.78
N ASP A 53 4.64 7.40 9.09
CA ASP A 53 5.75 8.28 8.68
C ASP A 53 5.98 8.31 7.15
N SER A 54 4.95 8.00 6.36
CA SER A 54 4.98 8.12 4.92
C SER A 54 5.31 9.56 4.50
N ARG A 55 6.16 9.69 3.49
CA ARG A 55 6.52 10.98 2.89
C ARG A 55 5.88 11.17 1.51
N GLY A 56 5.08 10.18 1.06
CA GLY A 56 4.30 10.17 -0.16
C GLY A 56 5.12 9.88 -1.43
N PHE A 57 6.41 10.22 -1.47
CA PHE A 57 7.23 10.02 -2.68
C PHE A 57 7.35 8.54 -3.08
N GLU A 58 7.29 7.64 -2.12
CA GLU A 58 7.32 6.19 -2.33
C GLU A 58 6.10 5.67 -3.10
N TRP A 59 5.02 6.45 -3.14
CA TRP A 59 3.79 6.12 -3.84
C TRP A 59 3.73 6.66 -5.28
N ILE A 60 4.55 7.66 -5.63
CA ILE A 60 4.43 8.33 -6.94
C ILE A 60 4.68 7.36 -8.10
N TYR A 61 5.80 6.62 -8.07
CA TYR A 61 6.09 5.62 -9.09
C TYR A 61 5.05 4.48 -9.11
N PRO A 62 4.70 3.86 -7.98
CA PRO A 62 3.67 2.82 -7.94
C PRO A 62 2.33 3.26 -8.53
N LEU A 63 1.82 4.41 -8.14
CA LEU A 63 0.56 4.95 -8.66
C LEU A 63 0.60 5.16 -10.17
N GLN A 64 1.69 5.74 -10.70
CA GLN A 64 1.89 5.92 -12.13
C GLN A 64 2.07 4.62 -12.93
N THR A 65 2.58 3.56 -12.27
CA THR A 65 2.82 2.27 -12.91
C THR A 65 1.55 1.43 -13.01
N ILE A 66 0.69 1.53 -11.99
CA ILE A 66 -0.56 0.76 -11.91
C ILE A 66 -1.70 1.47 -12.64
N ASP A 67 -1.56 2.78 -12.82
CA ASP A 67 -2.55 3.61 -13.53
C ASP A 67 -2.88 3.06 -14.92
N ASN A 68 -4.18 2.94 -15.22
CA ASN A 68 -4.69 2.51 -16.51
C ASN A 68 -6.06 3.17 -16.81
N GLU A 69 -6.55 3.03 -18.04
CA GLU A 69 -7.73 3.72 -18.52
C GLU A 69 -9.07 3.23 -17.91
N VAL A 70 -9.08 2.07 -17.24
CA VAL A 70 -10.30 1.44 -16.72
C VAL A 70 -10.43 1.49 -15.20
N THR A 71 -9.31 1.65 -14.49
CA THR A 71 -9.25 1.67 -13.03
C THR A 71 -9.08 3.07 -12.52
N LYS A 72 -10.02 3.55 -11.72
CA LYS A 72 -9.96 4.86 -11.09
C LYS A 72 -9.16 4.82 -9.81
N THR A 73 -8.17 5.69 -9.69
CA THR A 73 -7.17 5.67 -8.61
C THR A 73 -7.51 6.61 -7.47
N TYR A 74 -7.48 6.09 -6.25
CA TYR A 74 -7.69 6.82 -5.01
C TYR A 74 -6.50 6.68 -4.07
N PHE A 75 -6.27 7.73 -3.27
CA PHE A 75 -5.30 7.72 -2.19
C PHE A 75 -5.99 8.00 -0.85
N PHE A 76 -5.83 7.09 0.09
CA PHE A 76 -6.42 7.26 1.42
C PHE A 76 -5.42 7.86 2.40
N ARG A 77 -5.67 9.11 2.79
CA ARG A 77 -4.94 9.82 3.84
C ARG A 77 -5.58 9.55 5.19
N TRP A 78 -4.79 9.11 6.15
CA TRP A 78 -5.30 8.82 7.48
C TRP A 78 -4.30 9.18 8.57
N ASP A 79 -4.81 9.37 9.80
CA ASP A 79 -4.01 9.71 10.98
C ASP A 79 -3.33 8.45 11.53
N THR A 80 -2.08 8.25 11.14
CA THR A 80 -1.26 7.10 11.57
C THR A 80 -0.83 7.16 13.04
N THR A 81 -1.19 8.19 13.78
CA THR A 81 -1.02 8.24 15.25
C THR A 81 -2.15 7.51 15.98
N LYS A 82 -3.23 7.19 15.27
CA LYS A 82 -4.37 6.45 15.79
C LYS A 82 -4.25 4.95 15.51
N CYS A 83 -4.93 4.15 16.31
CA CYS A 83 -5.08 2.72 16.03
C CYS A 83 -5.91 2.50 14.76
N PRO A 84 -5.49 1.58 13.86
CA PRO A 84 -6.12 1.37 12.56
C PRO A 84 -7.62 1.09 12.63
N GLN A 85 -8.08 0.35 13.65
CA GLN A 85 -9.50 0.01 13.84
C GLN A 85 -10.41 1.24 13.89
N LYS A 86 -9.90 2.37 14.44
CA LYS A 86 -10.67 3.62 14.53
C LYS A 86 -10.88 4.30 13.18
N THR A 87 -10.10 3.92 12.19
CA THR A 87 -10.13 4.50 10.83
C THR A 87 -11.05 3.70 9.89
N ILE A 88 -11.32 2.42 10.18
CA ILE A 88 -12.17 1.55 9.36
C ILE A 88 -13.55 2.18 9.07
N PRO A 89 -14.30 2.69 10.05
CA PRO A 89 -15.62 3.28 9.77
C PRO A 89 -15.57 4.49 8.81
N ILE A 90 -14.46 5.23 8.83
CA ILE A 90 -14.27 6.39 7.95
C ILE A 90 -14.09 5.87 6.51
N LEU A 91 -13.16 4.95 6.29
CA LEU A 91 -12.90 4.38 4.96
C LEU A 91 -14.12 3.64 4.42
N MET A 92 -14.81 2.85 5.24
CA MET A 92 -16.01 2.11 4.82
C MET A 92 -17.16 3.04 4.43
N LYS A 93 -17.33 4.18 5.13
CA LYS A 93 -18.30 5.20 4.74
C LYS A 93 -18.00 5.76 3.34
N GLU A 94 -16.74 6.06 3.05
CA GLU A 94 -16.31 6.57 1.74
C GLU A 94 -16.54 5.53 0.63
N ILE A 95 -16.14 4.28 0.86
CA ILE A 95 -16.35 3.18 -0.09
C ILE A 95 -17.86 2.95 -0.34
N SER A 96 -18.67 2.94 0.71
CA SER A 96 -20.12 2.72 0.62
C SER A 96 -20.87 3.87 -0.08
N ALA A 97 -20.28 5.06 -0.15
CA ALA A 97 -20.84 6.18 -0.89
C ALA A 97 -20.61 6.10 -2.41
N MET A 98 -19.69 5.24 -2.85
CA MET A 98 -19.41 5.02 -4.26
C MET A 98 -20.52 4.22 -4.93
N LYS A 99 -20.85 4.57 -6.16
CA LYS A 99 -21.92 3.90 -6.94
C LYS A 99 -21.33 3.08 -8.07
N ASP A 100 -22.01 2.00 -8.39
CA ASP A 100 -21.73 1.16 -9.58
C ASP A 100 -20.31 0.58 -9.62
N ILE A 101 -19.64 0.43 -8.47
CA ILE A 101 -18.33 -0.19 -8.39
C ILE A 101 -18.47 -1.71 -8.50
N LYS A 102 -17.68 -2.31 -9.39
CA LYS A 102 -17.63 -3.74 -9.65
C LYS A 102 -16.45 -4.44 -8.96
N LYS A 103 -15.29 -3.76 -8.95
CA LYS A 103 -14.05 -4.31 -8.39
C LYS A 103 -13.33 -3.23 -7.56
N ILE A 104 -12.79 -3.65 -6.43
CA ILE A 104 -11.94 -2.82 -5.57
C ILE A 104 -10.59 -3.51 -5.42
N THR A 105 -9.51 -2.82 -5.75
CA THR A 105 -8.15 -3.23 -5.41
C THR A 105 -7.61 -2.31 -4.33
N ILE A 106 -7.15 -2.89 -3.23
CA ILE A 106 -6.60 -2.14 -2.09
C ILE A 106 -5.12 -2.48 -1.94
N LEU A 107 -4.26 -1.47 -2.01
CA LEU A 107 -2.84 -1.59 -1.74
C LEU A 107 -2.51 -0.92 -0.40
N GLY A 108 -2.21 -1.71 0.61
CA GLY A 108 -1.82 -1.20 1.93
C GLY A 108 -0.34 -1.46 2.21
N HIS A 109 0.43 -0.40 2.47
CA HIS A 109 1.84 -0.52 2.80
C HIS A 109 2.10 -0.35 4.29
N SER A 110 2.91 -1.24 4.88
CA SER A 110 3.34 -1.12 6.26
C SER A 110 2.15 -1.02 7.22
N PHE A 111 2.01 0.07 7.96
CA PHE A 111 0.87 0.32 8.84
C PHE A 111 -0.46 0.47 8.08
N GLY A 112 -0.42 0.95 6.83
CA GLY A 112 -1.57 0.91 5.92
C GLY A 112 -1.99 -0.51 5.54
N GLY A 113 -1.05 -1.46 5.51
CA GLY A 113 -1.35 -2.89 5.34
C GLY A 113 -2.09 -3.50 6.53
N ILE A 114 -1.81 -3.03 7.76
CA ILE A 114 -2.60 -3.38 8.94
C ILE A 114 -4.04 -2.89 8.77
N LEU A 115 -4.23 -1.63 8.36
CA LEU A 115 -5.56 -1.08 8.09
C LEU A 115 -6.29 -1.89 7.03
N SER A 116 -5.60 -2.22 5.92
CA SER A 116 -6.17 -3.01 4.83
C SER A 116 -6.57 -4.43 5.25
N SER A 117 -5.80 -5.06 6.13
CA SER A 117 -6.14 -6.41 6.63
C SER A 117 -7.44 -6.45 7.45
N LEU A 118 -7.81 -5.35 8.10
CA LEU A 118 -9.06 -5.24 8.84
C LEU A 118 -10.29 -5.16 7.93
N LEU A 119 -10.12 -4.91 6.64
CA LEU A 119 -11.20 -4.85 5.66
C LEU A 119 -11.63 -6.22 5.13
N LEU A 120 -10.94 -7.31 5.51
CA LEU A 120 -11.20 -8.66 5.01
C LEU A 120 -12.66 -9.13 5.16
N ASN A 121 -13.36 -8.65 6.21
CA ASN A 121 -14.75 -8.98 6.49
C ASN A 121 -15.71 -7.78 6.41
N GLU A 122 -15.21 -6.59 6.02
CA GLU A 122 -16.02 -5.37 6.00
C GLU A 122 -16.65 -5.09 4.64
N ILE A 123 -16.00 -5.55 3.54
CA ILE A 123 -16.48 -5.30 2.18
C ILE A 123 -17.27 -6.51 1.72
N GLU A 124 -18.56 -6.31 1.57
CA GLU A 124 -19.49 -7.34 1.06
C GLU A 124 -19.93 -7.02 -0.37
N ALA A 125 -20.32 -8.05 -1.13
CA ALA A 125 -20.95 -7.94 -2.45
C ALA A 125 -20.13 -7.24 -3.57
N ILE A 126 -18.91 -6.79 -3.31
CA ILE A 126 -18.02 -6.22 -4.34
C ILE A 126 -16.79 -7.10 -4.43
N GLU A 127 -16.41 -7.52 -5.64
CA GLU A 127 -15.15 -8.22 -5.86
C GLU A 127 -13.99 -7.36 -5.36
N THR A 128 -13.18 -7.93 -4.46
CA THR A 128 -12.17 -7.14 -3.77
C THR A 128 -10.84 -7.89 -3.72
N GLU A 129 -9.77 -7.21 -4.10
CA GLU A 129 -8.41 -7.68 -3.91
C GLU A 129 -7.71 -6.80 -2.86
N ILE A 130 -7.18 -7.44 -1.83
CA ILE A 130 -6.45 -6.74 -0.76
C ILE A 130 -5.00 -7.20 -0.78
N HIS A 131 -4.10 -6.28 -1.07
CA HIS A 131 -2.66 -6.48 -1.11
C HIS A 131 -2.01 -5.77 0.08
N VAL A 132 -1.50 -6.53 1.03
CA VAL A 132 -0.72 -6.00 2.15
C VAL A 132 0.76 -6.13 1.86
N ILE A 133 1.46 -5.00 1.85
CA ILE A 133 2.84 -4.89 1.42
C ILE A 133 3.72 -4.51 2.60
N ALA A 134 4.70 -5.35 2.94
CA ALA A 134 5.62 -5.13 4.06
C ALA A 134 4.88 -4.74 5.35
N ALA A 135 3.78 -5.42 5.66
CA ALA A 135 2.92 -5.09 6.80
C ALA A 135 3.28 -5.92 8.03
N PRO A 136 3.38 -5.31 9.23
CA PRO A 136 3.71 -6.02 10.46
C PRO A 136 2.48 -6.69 11.09
N LEU A 137 1.84 -7.61 10.35
CA LEU A 137 0.57 -8.26 10.70
C LEU A 137 0.61 -9.05 12.02
N GLY A 138 1.79 -9.57 12.40
CA GLY A 138 2.01 -10.30 13.65
C GLY A 138 2.68 -9.46 14.74
N SER A 139 2.55 -8.13 14.69
CA SER A 139 3.20 -7.23 15.66
C SER A 139 2.62 -7.36 17.05
N SER A 140 3.45 -7.75 18.03
CA SER A 140 3.09 -7.78 19.45
C SER A 140 2.77 -6.38 20.00
N ASP A 141 3.41 -5.34 19.50
CA ASP A 141 3.15 -3.96 19.91
C ASP A 141 1.77 -3.48 19.46
N LEU A 142 1.35 -3.81 18.25
CA LEU A 142 0.01 -3.49 17.77
C LEU A 142 -1.07 -4.22 18.58
N LYS A 143 -0.82 -5.47 18.94
CA LYS A 143 -1.71 -6.19 19.86
C LYS A 143 -1.77 -5.50 21.22
N LYS A 144 -0.65 -5.12 21.77
CA LYS A 144 -0.56 -4.52 23.11
C LYS A 144 -1.16 -3.11 23.18
N TYR A 145 -0.88 -2.25 22.20
CA TYR A 145 -1.24 -0.83 22.28
C TYR A 145 -2.52 -0.46 21.55
N CYS A 146 -2.91 -1.27 20.56
CA CYS A 146 -4.11 -1.05 19.75
C CYS A 146 -5.15 -2.16 19.85
N ASP A 147 -4.86 -3.21 20.62
CA ASP A 147 -5.71 -4.41 20.67
C ASP A 147 -5.98 -4.99 19.26
N TYR A 148 -4.94 -4.89 18.41
CA TYR A 148 -5.03 -5.38 17.04
C TYR A 148 -4.90 -6.90 17.03
N GLU A 149 -5.86 -7.55 16.42
CA GLU A 149 -5.79 -8.94 16.02
C GLU A 149 -6.08 -9.05 14.53
N HIS A 150 -5.25 -9.83 13.82
CA HIS A 150 -5.53 -10.11 12.41
C HIS A 150 -6.83 -10.91 12.31
N PRO A 151 -7.74 -10.60 11.37
CA PRO A 151 -8.95 -11.39 11.15
C PRO A 151 -8.62 -12.87 10.92
N THR A 152 -9.46 -13.77 11.42
CA THR A 152 -9.30 -15.23 11.31
C THR A 152 -9.93 -15.81 10.06
N SER A 153 -10.73 -15.02 9.34
CA SER A 153 -11.41 -15.36 8.09
C SER A 153 -11.50 -14.14 7.18
N LYS A 154 -11.96 -14.34 5.97
CA LYS A 154 -12.28 -13.29 5.00
C LYS A 154 -13.59 -13.59 4.30
N ASN A 155 -14.22 -12.57 3.73
CA ASN A 155 -15.39 -12.75 2.86
C ASN A 155 -15.02 -13.50 1.56
N ASN A 156 -15.96 -14.25 1.00
CA ASN A 156 -15.72 -15.06 -0.20
C ASN A 156 -15.38 -14.24 -1.45
N ASN A 157 -15.86 -13.01 -1.52
CA ASN A 157 -15.57 -12.06 -2.60
C ASN A 157 -14.21 -11.35 -2.45
N VAL A 158 -13.44 -11.66 -1.41
CA VAL A 158 -12.14 -11.04 -1.14
C VAL A 158 -11.01 -11.99 -1.50
N SER A 159 -10.09 -11.56 -2.34
CA SER A 159 -8.78 -12.17 -2.55
C SER A 159 -7.74 -11.45 -1.71
N TYR A 160 -6.90 -12.18 -0.99
CA TYR A 160 -5.95 -11.60 -0.04
C TYR A 160 -4.52 -12.01 -0.34
N TYR A 161 -3.65 -11.02 -0.51
CA TYR A 161 -2.25 -11.17 -0.89
C TYR A 161 -1.33 -10.53 0.15
N GLN A 162 -0.31 -11.26 0.56
CA GLN A 162 0.72 -10.77 1.47
C GLN A 162 2.07 -10.70 0.76
N TRP A 163 2.59 -9.50 0.57
CA TRP A 163 3.87 -9.23 -0.07
C TRP A 163 4.92 -8.96 1.02
N ARG A 164 5.71 -9.99 1.35
CA ARG A 164 6.62 -9.98 2.49
C ARG A 164 8.04 -9.66 2.06
N THR A 165 8.62 -8.61 2.62
CA THR A 165 10.05 -8.30 2.49
C THR A 165 10.92 -9.30 3.23
N ILE A 166 12.21 -9.34 2.93
CA ILE A 166 13.17 -10.10 3.75
C ILE A 166 13.49 -9.26 4.99
N LYS A 167 13.07 -9.73 6.16
CA LYS A 167 13.21 -9.04 7.45
C LYS A 167 14.58 -8.38 7.65
N LYS A 168 15.67 -9.11 7.40
CA LYS A 168 17.05 -8.61 7.58
C LYS A 168 17.42 -7.47 6.63
N LEU A 169 16.74 -7.35 5.49
CA LEU A 169 16.97 -6.30 4.49
C LEU A 169 16.02 -5.12 4.65
N ASP A 170 14.97 -5.29 5.44
CA ASP A 170 13.95 -4.29 5.69
C ASP A 170 14.30 -3.51 6.98
N TYR A 171 14.58 -2.22 6.82
CA TYR A 171 14.99 -1.38 7.96
C TYR A 171 13.91 -1.24 9.02
N ALA A 172 12.63 -1.35 8.65
CA ALA A 172 11.53 -1.27 9.60
C ALA A 172 11.40 -2.54 10.46
N PHE A 173 11.98 -3.67 10.02
CA PHE A 173 11.82 -4.96 10.69
C PHE A 173 13.11 -5.59 11.17
N ASN A 174 14.27 -5.14 10.70
CA ASN A 174 15.55 -5.80 10.95
C ASN A 174 15.97 -5.84 12.42
N SER A 175 15.48 -4.93 13.25
CA SER A 175 15.77 -4.85 14.70
C SER A 175 14.88 -5.75 15.55
N PHE A 176 13.78 -6.31 15.01
CA PHE A 176 12.94 -7.23 15.79
C PHE A 176 13.60 -8.61 15.94
N ASP A 177 13.42 -9.26 17.07
CA ASP A 177 13.89 -10.64 17.30
C ASP A 177 13.10 -11.66 16.47
N TYR A 178 11.86 -11.34 16.10
CA TYR A 178 10.97 -12.13 15.24
C TYR A 178 10.66 -11.40 13.93
N ASP A 179 10.04 -12.08 12.96
CA ASP A 179 9.54 -11.42 11.73
C ASP A 179 8.10 -10.98 11.96
N PRO A 180 7.84 -9.67 12.13
CA PRO A 180 6.49 -9.17 12.43
C PRO A 180 5.51 -9.29 11.26
N GLN A 181 5.97 -9.67 10.06
CA GLN A 181 5.10 -9.92 8.92
C GLN A 181 4.40 -11.28 8.98
N LEU A 182 4.89 -12.19 9.83
CA LEU A 182 4.40 -13.56 9.86
C LEU A 182 3.11 -13.68 10.68
N ILE A 183 2.11 -14.27 10.06
CA ILE A 183 0.84 -14.70 10.68
C ILE A 183 0.48 -16.10 10.16
N ASP A 184 -0.30 -16.85 10.92
CA ASP A 184 -0.94 -18.08 10.47
C ASP A 184 -2.34 -17.75 9.90
N PHE A 185 -2.40 -17.46 8.61
CA PHE A 185 -3.64 -17.21 7.89
C PHE A 185 -3.61 -17.93 6.55
N LYS A 186 -4.32 -19.06 6.46
CA LYS A 186 -4.26 -19.97 5.32
C LYS A 186 -5.00 -19.47 4.07
N GLU A 187 -5.90 -18.51 4.23
CA GLU A 187 -6.74 -17.99 3.14
C GLU A 187 -6.05 -16.80 2.42
N SER A 188 -4.72 -16.77 2.40
CA SER A 188 -3.95 -15.75 1.71
C SER A 188 -2.92 -16.35 0.75
N SER A 189 -2.68 -15.64 -0.34
CA SER A 189 -1.51 -15.86 -1.20
C SER A 189 -0.32 -15.09 -0.63
N VAL A 190 0.78 -15.80 -0.34
CA VAL A 190 1.98 -15.19 0.25
C VAL A 190 3.09 -15.15 -0.79
N VAL A 191 3.58 -13.95 -1.08
CA VAL A 191 4.71 -13.72 -1.99
C VAL A 191 5.89 -13.16 -1.20
N ARG A 192 7.01 -13.86 -1.23
CA ARG A 192 8.26 -13.37 -0.68
C ARG A 192 8.97 -12.51 -1.72
N LEU A 193 9.22 -11.25 -1.39
CA LEU A 193 9.91 -10.33 -2.26
C LEU A 193 11.40 -10.70 -2.43
N PRO A 194 12.02 -10.40 -3.58
CA PRO A 194 13.42 -10.72 -3.82
C PRO A 194 14.36 -9.86 -2.95
N ARG A 195 15.65 -10.22 -2.97
CA ARG A 195 16.68 -9.48 -2.22
C ARG A 195 16.99 -8.11 -2.83
N GLU A 196 16.83 -8.02 -4.13
CA GLU A 196 17.21 -6.85 -4.93
C GLU A 196 16.11 -6.51 -5.92
N TYR A 197 16.01 -5.23 -6.22
CA TYR A 197 15.14 -4.67 -7.23
C TYR A 197 15.86 -3.52 -7.93
N ARG A 198 15.95 -3.58 -9.27
CA ARG A 198 16.65 -2.59 -10.10
C ARG A 198 18.08 -2.30 -9.61
N GLY A 199 18.83 -3.39 -9.28
CA GLY A 199 20.21 -3.31 -8.82
C GLY A 199 20.42 -2.71 -7.43
N LYS A 200 19.35 -2.55 -6.64
CA LYS A 200 19.41 -2.06 -5.26
C LYS A 200 18.78 -3.05 -4.30
N ARG A 201 19.24 -3.04 -3.05
CA ARG A 201 18.62 -3.83 -1.99
C ARG A 201 17.15 -3.47 -1.87
N LEU A 202 16.28 -4.47 -2.01
CA LEU A 202 14.85 -4.32 -1.81
C LEU A 202 14.57 -4.33 -0.31
N GLY A 203 14.12 -3.19 0.19
CA GLY A 203 13.71 -2.99 1.58
C GLY A 203 12.32 -2.39 1.65
N HIS A 204 11.98 -1.82 2.80
CA HIS A 204 10.63 -1.38 3.15
C HIS A 204 9.94 -0.52 2.07
N LEU A 205 10.52 0.62 1.71
CA LEU A 205 9.88 1.55 0.77
C LEU A 205 9.90 1.05 -0.69
N TRP A 206 10.94 0.30 -1.10
CA TRP A 206 11.03 -0.24 -2.45
C TRP A 206 10.06 -1.40 -2.70
N SER A 207 9.49 -1.98 -1.64
CA SER A 207 8.51 -3.06 -1.75
C SER A 207 7.27 -2.64 -2.53
N ILE A 208 6.80 -1.40 -2.36
CA ILE A 208 5.62 -0.88 -3.09
C ILE A 208 5.89 -0.83 -4.59
N SER A 209 7.08 -0.31 -4.98
CA SER A 209 7.46 -0.20 -6.40
C SER A 209 7.63 -1.58 -7.05
N TRP A 210 8.17 -2.55 -6.31
CA TRP A 210 8.30 -3.92 -6.82
C TRP A 210 6.92 -4.56 -7.01
N VAL A 211 6.00 -4.37 -6.06
CA VAL A 211 4.62 -4.87 -6.17
C VAL A 211 3.92 -4.23 -7.37
N ALA A 212 4.07 -2.93 -7.56
CA ALA A 212 3.48 -2.22 -8.70
C ALA A 212 3.92 -2.78 -10.05
N ASP A 213 5.19 -3.21 -10.18
CA ASP A 213 5.71 -3.82 -11.40
C ASP A 213 5.27 -5.29 -11.59
N ASN A 214 4.75 -5.95 -10.55
CA ASN A 214 4.47 -7.39 -10.56
C ASN A 214 3.02 -7.76 -10.19
N ILE A 215 2.20 -6.79 -9.87
CA ILE A 215 0.77 -6.97 -9.70
C ILE A 215 0.11 -6.93 -11.07
N ASN A 216 -0.60 -7.98 -11.43
CA ASN A 216 -1.45 -7.98 -12.62
C ASN A 216 -2.83 -7.51 -12.17
N LEU A 217 -3.23 -6.35 -12.59
CA LEU A 217 -4.61 -5.85 -12.48
C LEU A 217 -5.28 -6.17 -13.82
N ASP A 218 -5.80 -7.41 -13.95
CA ASP A 218 -6.59 -7.87 -15.10
C ASP A 218 -8.05 -7.50 -14.93
#